data_873ba549d6a109a6b748559cde555bb1
#
_entry.id   873ba549d6a109a6b748559cde555bb1
#
_cell.length_a   1.000
_cell.length_b   1.000
_cell.length_c   1.000
_cell.angle_alpha   90.00
_cell.angle_beta   90.00
_cell.angle_gamma   90.00
#
_symmetry.space_group_name_H-M   'P 1'
#
loop_
_entity.id
_entity.type
_entity.pdbx_description
1 polymer ?
#
loop_
_entity_poly.entity_id
_entity_poly.type
_entity_poly.pdbx_seq_one_letter_code
_entity_poly.pdbx_strand_id
1 'polypeptide(L)'
;MKLKTFLIVGCLGGLFTLSSCTAPTNVKDYSAYVNPFIGTGGHGHTFPGAVVPHGMIQPSPDTRIDGWDACSGYYYADSTINGFSHTHVSGTGCCDYGDVLLMPTVGKQQYRTTDPQSQRLAYASSFSHKNEIAEPGYYSVFLDTYQVKAEISSTKRGAIHRYTFPENTESGFIIDLDYSLQRQTNSEMEIEVISDTEICGHKKTTYWAFDQYINFYAKSLE
;
A
#
# COMPACT_ATOMS: atom_id res chain seq x y z
N MET A 1 -2.85 51.00 -72.56
CA MET A 1 -3.79 50.28 -71.71
C MET A 1 -3.26 48.86 -71.63
N LYS A 2 -2.55 48.53 -70.54
CA LYS A 2 -1.89 47.20 -70.34
C LYS A 2 -2.77 46.29 -69.46
N LEU A 3 -3.23 45.21 -70.06
CA LEU A 3 -4.03 44.21 -69.39
C LEU A 3 -3.09 43.32 -68.51
N LYS A 4 -3.32 43.27 -67.23
CA LYS A 4 -2.60 42.33 -66.34
C LYS A 4 -3.43 41.07 -66.14
N THR A 5 -2.93 39.95 -66.64
CA THR A 5 -3.49 38.63 -66.43
C THR A 5 -3.07 38.16 -65.03
N PHE A 6 -4.04 37.85 -64.14
CA PHE A 6 -3.80 37.20 -62.86
C PHE A 6 -3.96 35.70 -63.04
N LEU A 7 -2.89 34.97 -62.72
CA LEU A 7 -2.89 33.52 -62.68
C LEU A 7 -3.26 33.07 -61.27
N ILE A 8 -4.42 32.44 -61.10
CA ILE A 8 -4.82 31.85 -59.83
C ILE A 8 -4.31 30.39 -59.82
N VAL A 9 -3.29 30.13 -59.01
CA VAL A 9 -2.83 28.75 -58.69
C VAL A 9 -3.68 28.22 -57.56
N GLY A 10 -4.59 27.28 -57.89
CA GLY A 10 -5.37 26.57 -56.88
C GLY A 10 -4.51 25.48 -56.21
N CYS A 11 -4.19 25.67 -54.95
CA CYS A 11 -3.64 24.57 -54.14
C CYS A 11 -4.78 23.63 -53.74
N LEU A 12 -4.84 22.45 -54.37
CA LEU A 12 -5.61 21.31 -53.85
C LEU A 12 -4.88 20.76 -52.60
N GLY A 13 -5.30 21.20 -51.42
CA GLY A 13 -4.89 20.59 -50.17
C GLY A 13 -5.58 19.26 -49.97
N GLY A 14 -4.86 18.17 -50.25
CA GLY A 14 -5.31 16.84 -49.89
C GLY A 14 -5.35 16.68 -48.38
N LEU A 15 -6.53 16.58 -47.79
CA LEU A 15 -6.71 16.14 -46.40
C LEU A 15 -6.35 14.66 -46.30
N PHE A 16 -5.13 14.33 -45.92
CA PHE A 16 -4.78 13.00 -45.45
C PHE A 16 -5.37 12.82 -44.02
N THR A 17 -6.54 12.21 -43.94
CA THR A 17 -7.05 11.68 -42.69
C THR A 17 -6.20 10.46 -42.34
N LEU A 18 -5.26 10.65 -41.41
CA LEU A 18 -4.58 9.56 -40.73
C LEU A 18 -5.62 8.83 -39.86
N SER A 19 -6.31 7.84 -40.45
CA SER A 19 -7.05 6.86 -39.68
C SER A 19 -6.05 6.05 -38.86
N SER A 20 -5.87 6.46 -37.59
CA SER A 20 -5.19 5.64 -36.60
C SER A 20 -6.06 4.40 -36.37
N CYS A 21 -5.77 3.31 -37.09
CA CYS A 21 -6.30 2.01 -36.74
C CYS A 21 -5.66 1.56 -35.40
N THR A 22 -6.27 1.97 -34.29
CA THR A 22 -6.08 1.25 -33.03
C THR A 22 -6.83 -0.07 -33.18
N ALA A 23 -6.13 -1.11 -33.62
CA ALA A 23 -6.64 -2.46 -33.46
C ALA A 23 -6.90 -2.69 -31.98
N PRO A 24 -8.09 -3.16 -31.57
CA PRO A 24 -8.30 -3.52 -30.18
C PRO A 24 -7.32 -4.68 -29.90
N THR A 25 -6.28 -4.38 -29.15
CA THR A 25 -5.43 -5.43 -28.58
C THR A 25 -6.32 -6.17 -27.59
N ASN A 26 -6.82 -7.31 -27.98
CA ASN A 26 -7.59 -8.21 -27.13
C ASN A 26 -6.57 -8.87 -26.18
N VAL A 27 -5.98 -8.06 -25.30
CA VAL A 27 -5.07 -8.53 -24.26
C VAL A 27 -5.95 -9.29 -23.28
N LYS A 28 -5.80 -10.60 -23.24
CA LYS A 28 -6.50 -11.44 -22.28
C LYS A 28 -6.05 -11.01 -20.86
N ASP A 29 -7.00 -10.59 -20.06
CA ASP A 29 -6.76 -10.29 -18.66
C ASP A 29 -6.60 -11.60 -17.88
N TYR A 30 -5.40 -11.82 -17.35
CA TYR A 30 -5.07 -12.98 -16.53
C TYR A 30 -5.13 -12.67 -15.02
N SER A 31 -5.41 -11.43 -14.62
CA SER A 31 -5.44 -11.03 -13.20
C SER A 31 -6.46 -11.82 -12.40
N ALA A 32 -7.60 -12.18 -13.01
CA ALA A 32 -8.64 -13.00 -12.39
C ALA A 32 -8.19 -14.43 -12.00
N TYR A 33 -7.05 -14.90 -12.50
CA TYR A 33 -6.49 -16.20 -12.12
C TYR A 33 -5.47 -16.11 -11.00
N VAL A 34 -5.14 -14.91 -10.54
CA VAL A 34 -4.16 -14.67 -9.46
C VAL A 34 -4.91 -14.65 -8.14
N ASN A 35 -4.48 -15.51 -7.22
CA ASN A 35 -4.95 -15.48 -5.83
C ASN A 35 -3.79 -15.05 -4.91
N PRO A 36 -3.77 -13.79 -4.43
CA PRO A 36 -2.71 -13.28 -3.57
C PRO A 36 -2.61 -13.97 -2.19
N PHE A 37 -3.62 -14.74 -1.77
CA PHE A 37 -3.56 -15.51 -0.53
C PHE A 37 -2.75 -16.80 -0.63
N ILE A 38 -2.36 -17.21 -1.84
CA ILE A 38 -1.50 -18.41 -1.99
C ILE A 38 -0.15 -18.16 -1.32
N GLY A 39 0.23 -19.04 -0.40
CA GLY A 39 1.48 -18.96 0.37
C GLY A 39 1.42 -18.08 1.61
N THR A 40 0.27 -17.47 1.95
CA THR A 40 0.14 -16.65 3.17
C THR A 40 -0.09 -17.47 4.43
N GLY A 41 -0.19 -18.79 4.33
CA GLY A 41 -0.29 -19.74 5.45
C GLY A 41 0.77 -20.84 5.37
N GLY A 42 0.87 -21.65 6.40
CA GLY A 42 1.93 -22.67 6.52
C GLY A 42 3.32 -22.01 6.45
N HIS A 43 4.20 -22.57 5.63
CA HIS A 43 5.56 -22.06 5.41
C HIS A 43 5.73 -21.31 4.07
N GLY A 44 4.68 -20.67 3.58
CA GLY A 44 4.71 -20.02 2.26
C GLY A 44 5.40 -18.67 2.24
N HIS A 45 5.40 -17.94 3.34
CA HIS A 45 6.09 -16.65 3.52
C HIS A 45 5.74 -15.58 2.48
N THR A 46 4.46 -15.45 2.17
CA THR A 46 3.95 -14.42 1.28
C THR A 46 2.94 -13.53 1.99
N PHE A 47 2.59 -12.41 1.38
CA PHE A 47 1.62 -11.45 1.89
C PHE A 47 0.60 -11.07 0.80
N PRO A 48 -0.66 -10.73 1.16
CA PRO A 48 -1.73 -10.51 0.20
C PRO A 48 -1.86 -9.06 -0.26
N GLY A 49 -0.90 -8.20 0.08
CA GLY A 49 -1.01 -6.76 -0.10
C GLY A 49 -1.18 -6.28 -1.54
N ALA A 50 -1.58 -5.02 -1.67
CA ALA A 50 -1.78 -4.35 -2.95
C ALA A 50 -0.43 -4.00 -3.58
N VAL A 51 0.16 -4.93 -4.32
CA VAL A 51 1.44 -4.71 -4.98
C VAL A 51 1.32 -4.80 -6.49
N VAL A 52 2.19 -4.08 -7.18
CA VAL A 52 2.38 -4.21 -8.64
C VAL A 52 3.69 -4.92 -8.92
N PRO A 53 3.84 -5.60 -10.05
CA PRO A 53 5.08 -6.28 -10.39
C PRO A 53 6.26 -5.32 -10.34
N HIS A 54 7.30 -5.71 -9.58
CA HIS A 54 8.52 -4.92 -9.39
C HIS A 54 8.28 -3.52 -8.77
N GLY A 55 7.23 -3.38 -7.96
CA GLY A 55 6.98 -2.17 -7.17
C GLY A 55 7.99 -2.02 -6.04
N MET A 56 8.40 -0.77 -5.76
CA MET A 56 9.23 -0.44 -4.61
C MET A 56 8.38 -0.41 -3.34
N ILE A 57 7.13 0.07 -3.44
CA ILE A 57 6.19 0.10 -2.33
C ILE A 57 5.34 -1.17 -2.34
N GLN A 58 5.13 -1.76 -1.17
CA GLN A 58 4.46 -3.04 -0.98
C GLN A 58 3.51 -2.96 0.21
N PRO A 59 2.43 -2.16 0.09
CA PRO A 59 1.48 -1.98 1.19
C PRO A 59 0.71 -3.27 1.43
N SER A 60 0.71 -3.74 2.67
CA SER A 60 0.04 -4.98 3.08
C SER A 60 -0.40 -4.90 4.54
N PRO A 61 -1.47 -5.64 4.93
CA PRO A 61 -1.76 -5.83 6.34
C PRO A 61 -0.68 -6.66 7.02
N ASP A 62 -0.37 -6.29 8.26
CA ASP A 62 0.47 -7.06 9.15
C ASP A 62 -0.36 -7.68 10.27
N THR A 63 -0.31 -8.99 10.41
CA THR A 63 -1.04 -9.73 11.44
C THR A 63 -0.13 -10.21 12.58
N ARG A 64 1.18 -10.35 12.30
CA ARG A 64 2.21 -10.70 13.28
C ARG A 64 3.41 -9.78 13.18
N ILE A 65 4.16 -9.71 14.27
CA ILE A 65 5.36 -8.88 14.36
C ILE A 65 6.61 -9.72 14.09
N ASP A 66 6.62 -10.96 14.57
CA ASP A 66 7.76 -11.88 14.41
C ASP A 66 7.31 -13.34 14.25
N GLY A 67 8.26 -14.19 13.99
CA GLY A 67 8.07 -15.62 13.84
C GLY A 67 8.30 -16.12 12.41
N TRP A 68 8.82 -17.35 12.31
CA TRP A 68 9.18 -17.96 11.03
C TRP A 68 8.04 -17.97 10.01
N ASP A 69 6.85 -18.41 10.42
CA ASP A 69 5.73 -18.60 9.49
C ASP A 69 5.08 -17.29 9.01
N ALA A 70 5.34 -16.20 9.72
CA ALA A 70 4.78 -14.89 9.42
C ALA A 70 5.86 -13.84 9.08
N CYS A 71 7.00 -14.27 8.59
CA CYS A 71 8.12 -13.39 8.30
C CYS A 71 7.81 -12.31 7.22
N SER A 72 6.75 -12.51 6.46
CA SER A 72 6.23 -11.48 5.51
C SER A 72 5.22 -10.53 6.15
N GLY A 73 5.01 -10.56 7.47
CA GLY A 73 4.08 -9.70 8.21
C GLY A 73 2.65 -10.23 8.30
N TYR A 74 2.20 -11.03 7.35
CA TYR A 74 0.85 -11.59 7.31
C TYR A 74 0.85 -13.12 7.47
N TYR A 75 -0.11 -13.61 8.27
CA TYR A 75 -0.36 -15.05 8.39
C TYR A 75 -1.87 -15.33 8.32
N TYR A 76 -2.30 -16.12 7.35
CA TYR A 76 -3.72 -16.32 7.01
C TYR A 76 -4.60 -16.81 8.14
N ALA A 77 -4.08 -17.60 9.09
CA ALA A 77 -4.88 -18.12 10.21
C ALA A 77 -5.14 -17.08 11.30
N ASP A 78 -4.55 -15.88 11.21
CA ASP A 78 -4.75 -14.84 12.20
C ASP A 78 -6.08 -14.10 11.98
N SER A 79 -6.59 -13.49 13.04
CA SER A 79 -7.84 -12.73 13.06
C SER A 79 -7.66 -11.29 13.55
N THR A 80 -6.42 -10.81 13.57
CA THR A 80 -6.07 -9.47 14.04
C THR A 80 -5.08 -8.83 13.08
N ILE A 81 -5.33 -7.58 12.69
CA ILE A 81 -4.43 -6.74 11.90
C ILE A 81 -3.83 -5.68 12.82
N ASN A 82 -2.50 -5.57 12.83
CA ASN A 82 -1.74 -4.56 13.56
C ASN A 82 -1.74 -3.21 12.85
N GLY A 83 -1.85 -3.21 11.54
CA GLY A 83 -1.85 -2.06 10.65
C GLY A 83 -1.43 -2.46 9.25
N PHE A 84 -1.12 -1.47 8.44
CA PHE A 84 -0.67 -1.63 7.06
C PHE A 84 0.71 -1.02 6.92
N SER A 85 1.76 -1.85 6.86
CA SER A 85 3.10 -1.37 6.56
C SER A 85 3.37 -1.33 5.06
N HIS A 86 4.42 -0.65 4.63
CA HIS A 86 4.59 -0.28 3.22
C HIS A 86 5.77 -0.98 2.55
N THR A 87 6.53 -1.79 3.29
CA THR A 87 7.66 -2.56 2.79
C THR A 87 7.57 -4.00 3.29
N HIS A 88 7.70 -4.96 2.38
CA HIS A 88 7.63 -6.39 2.70
C HIS A 88 8.59 -7.20 1.84
N VAL A 89 8.99 -8.37 2.38
CA VAL A 89 9.73 -9.40 1.64
C VAL A 89 8.87 -10.66 1.58
N SER A 90 8.78 -11.30 0.43
CA SER A 90 8.06 -12.56 0.27
C SER A 90 8.97 -13.71 -0.14
N GLY A 91 8.63 -14.93 0.32
CA GLY A 91 9.29 -16.18 -0.07
C GLY A 91 10.66 -16.43 0.54
N THR A 92 11.11 -15.62 1.50
CA THR A 92 12.46 -15.71 2.04
C THR A 92 12.58 -16.53 3.32
N GLY A 93 11.53 -16.65 4.11
CA GLY A 93 11.58 -17.22 5.45
C GLY A 93 12.37 -16.38 6.46
N CYS A 94 12.69 -15.14 6.14
CA CYS A 94 13.37 -14.18 6.99
C CYS A 94 12.51 -12.96 7.15
N CYS A 95 12.19 -12.59 8.38
CA CYS A 95 11.53 -11.31 8.63
C CYS A 95 12.50 -10.16 8.34
N ASP A 96 12.07 -9.22 7.53
CA ASP A 96 12.73 -7.94 7.32
C ASP A 96 11.69 -6.92 6.88
N TYR A 97 12.01 -5.63 6.92
CA TYR A 97 11.10 -4.55 6.58
C TYR A 97 9.91 -4.38 7.56
N GLY A 98 8.72 -4.08 7.05
CA GLY A 98 7.56 -3.67 7.84
C GLY A 98 7.62 -2.18 8.20
N ASP A 99 8.14 -1.36 7.28
CA ASP A 99 8.38 0.05 7.57
C ASP A 99 7.13 0.90 7.36
N VAL A 100 7.02 1.95 8.15
CA VAL A 100 5.95 2.96 8.09
C VAL A 100 4.58 2.31 8.21
N LEU A 101 4.26 1.81 9.40
CA LEU A 101 2.95 1.24 9.68
C LEU A 101 1.91 2.34 9.81
N LEU A 102 0.79 2.19 9.10
CA LEU A 102 -0.38 3.05 9.17
C LEU A 102 -1.58 2.26 9.68
N MET A 103 -2.28 2.79 10.70
CA MET A 103 -3.50 2.21 11.22
C MET A 103 -4.59 3.26 11.38
N PRO A 104 -5.74 3.13 10.66
CA PRO A 104 -6.90 3.98 10.89
C PRO A 104 -7.58 3.59 12.19
N THR A 105 -7.97 4.57 13.00
CA THR A 105 -8.54 4.35 14.33
C THR A 105 -9.74 5.26 14.57
N VAL A 106 -10.59 4.85 15.51
CA VAL A 106 -11.73 5.64 16.00
C VAL A 106 -11.59 5.83 17.50
N GLY A 107 -11.74 7.06 17.97
CA GLY A 107 -11.61 7.42 19.36
C GLY A 107 -10.17 7.41 19.89
N LYS A 108 -10.05 7.56 21.21
CA LYS A 108 -8.73 7.64 21.85
C LYS A 108 -8.06 6.28 21.91
N GLN A 109 -6.82 6.21 21.48
CA GLN A 109 -6.04 4.99 21.39
C GLN A 109 -4.98 4.86 22.48
N GLN A 110 -4.61 3.60 22.76
CA GLN A 110 -3.41 3.27 23.50
C GLN A 110 -2.30 2.95 22.49
N TYR A 111 -1.13 3.53 22.67
CA TYR A 111 -0.02 3.36 21.72
C TYR A 111 0.98 2.27 22.14
N ARG A 112 0.96 1.87 23.40
CA ARG A 112 1.90 0.87 23.93
C ARG A 112 1.16 -0.41 24.30
N THR A 113 1.68 -1.54 23.83
CA THR A 113 1.26 -2.83 24.34
C THR A 113 1.89 -3.08 25.72
N THR A 114 1.14 -3.71 26.61
CA THR A 114 1.61 -4.09 27.95
C THR A 114 2.46 -5.35 27.93
N ASP A 115 2.37 -6.16 26.87
CA ASP A 115 3.14 -7.38 26.68
C ASP A 115 4.13 -7.22 25.52
N PRO A 116 5.43 -7.09 25.81
CA PRO A 116 6.47 -6.95 24.79
C PRO A 116 6.60 -8.15 23.85
N GLN A 117 6.07 -9.32 24.23
CA GLN A 117 6.08 -10.54 23.40
C GLN A 117 4.78 -10.72 22.61
N SER A 118 3.82 -9.84 22.78
CA SER A 118 2.57 -9.90 22.04
C SER A 118 2.79 -9.75 20.55
N GLN A 119 2.14 -10.59 19.76
CA GLN A 119 2.04 -10.42 18.29
C GLN A 119 1.02 -9.32 17.91
N ARG A 120 0.29 -8.80 18.91
CA ARG A 120 -0.76 -7.82 18.75
C ARG A 120 -0.36 -6.49 19.36
N LEU A 121 -0.42 -5.43 18.58
CA LEU A 121 -0.27 -4.05 19.07
C LEU A 121 -1.51 -3.58 19.82
N ALA A 122 -1.34 -2.62 20.70
CA ALA A 122 -2.44 -2.09 21.53
C ALA A 122 -3.59 -1.48 20.70
N TYR A 123 -3.27 -0.94 19.54
CA TYR A 123 -4.20 -0.34 18.59
C TYR A 123 -4.61 -1.28 17.44
N ALA A 124 -4.29 -2.56 17.51
CA ALA A 124 -4.67 -3.53 16.48
C ALA A 124 -6.18 -3.75 16.41
N SER A 125 -6.69 -4.11 15.26
CA SER A 125 -8.10 -4.42 15.04
C SER A 125 -8.32 -5.90 14.75
N SER A 126 -9.40 -6.47 15.28
CA SER A 126 -9.91 -7.73 14.75
C SER A 126 -10.47 -7.56 13.35
N PHE A 127 -10.46 -8.64 12.57
CA PHE A 127 -11.04 -8.72 11.24
C PHE A 127 -11.54 -10.13 10.93
N SER A 128 -12.26 -10.27 9.82
CA SER A 128 -12.71 -11.56 9.31
C SER A 128 -12.36 -11.70 7.84
N HIS A 129 -11.82 -12.85 7.42
CA HIS A 129 -11.58 -13.18 6.02
C HIS A 129 -12.84 -13.14 5.14
N LYS A 130 -14.03 -13.17 5.73
CA LYS A 130 -15.29 -12.99 4.98
C LYS A 130 -15.42 -11.58 4.40
N ASN A 131 -14.74 -10.61 5.00
CA ASN A 131 -14.75 -9.20 4.63
C ASN A 131 -13.37 -8.74 4.14
N GLU A 132 -12.55 -9.67 3.67
CA GLU A 132 -11.21 -9.44 3.16
C GLU A 132 -11.14 -9.80 1.67
N ILE A 133 -10.56 -8.92 0.88
CA ILE A 133 -10.36 -9.10 -0.57
C ILE A 133 -8.92 -8.77 -0.90
N ALA A 134 -8.28 -9.64 -1.66
CA ALA A 134 -6.97 -9.39 -2.25
C ALA A 134 -6.98 -9.73 -3.74
N GLU A 135 -6.55 -8.78 -4.54
CA GLU A 135 -6.41 -8.89 -5.99
C GLU A 135 -5.07 -8.24 -6.41
N PRO A 136 -4.54 -8.55 -7.59
CA PRO A 136 -3.33 -7.87 -8.07
C PRO A 136 -3.48 -6.35 -8.04
N GLY A 137 -2.66 -5.67 -7.23
CA GLY A 137 -2.68 -4.22 -7.07
C GLY A 137 -3.83 -3.64 -6.22
N TYR A 138 -4.62 -4.49 -5.59
CA TYR A 138 -5.72 -4.06 -4.72
C TYR A 138 -5.87 -4.96 -3.50
N TYR A 139 -6.11 -4.34 -2.35
CA TYR A 139 -6.44 -5.02 -1.11
C TYR A 139 -7.56 -4.27 -0.39
N SER A 140 -8.49 -4.98 0.23
CA SER A 140 -9.45 -4.37 1.14
C SER A 140 -9.82 -5.30 2.29
N VAL A 141 -10.15 -4.69 3.45
CA VAL A 141 -10.61 -5.40 4.64
C VAL A 141 -11.51 -4.50 5.48
N PHE A 142 -12.41 -5.12 6.25
CA PHE A 142 -13.18 -4.42 7.27
C PHE A 142 -12.54 -4.63 8.64
N LEU A 143 -12.18 -3.55 9.30
CA LEU A 143 -11.56 -3.51 10.63
C LEU A 143 -12.66 -3.49 11.69
N ASP A 144 -12.96 -4.64 12.28
CA ASP A 144 -14.12 -4.83 13.16
C ASP A 144 -14.06 -3.98 14.43
N THR A 145 -12.87 -3.78 15.02
CA THR A 145 -12.71 -2.97 16.25
C THR A 145 -13.10 -1.51 16.02
N TYR A 146 -12.76 -0.97 14.87
CA TYR A 146 -12.98 0.45 14.55
C TYR A 146 -14.16 0.68 13.62
N GLN A 147 -14.76 -0.38 13.09
CA GLN A 147 -15.83 -0.32 12.08
C GLN A 147 -15.40 0.48 10.84
N VAL A 148 -14.16 0.32 10.44
CA VAL A 148 -13.54 1.04 9.32
C VAL A 148 -13.34 0.07 8.16
N LYS A 149 -13.78 0.46 6.96
CA LYS A 149 -13.38 -0.23 5.73
C LYS A 149 -12.07 0.38 5.25
N ALA A 150 -11.04 -0.45 5.14
CA ALA A 150 -9.76 -0.09 4.55
C ALA A 150 -9.68 -0.62 3.12
N GLU A 151 -9.23 0.22 2.18
CA GLU A 151 -9.00 -0.13 0.78
C GLU A 151 -7.64 0.46 0.37
N ILE A 152 -6.82 -0.35 -0.27
CA ILE A 152 -5.45 0.01 -0.62
C ILE A 152 -5.20 -0.37 -2.07
N SER A 153 -4.54 0.51 -2.80
CA SER A 153 -3.99 0.23 -4.12
C SER A 153 -2.61 0.84 -4.24
N SER A 154 -1.81 0.37 -5.18
CA SER A 154 -0.44 0.85 -5.33
C SER A 154 -0.02 1.05 -6.78
N THR A 155 1.03 1.83 -6.94
CA THR A 155 1.83 1.99 -8.14
C THR A 155 3.25 1.49 -7.84
N LYS A 156 4.19 1.72 -8.73
CA LYS A 156 5.59 1.32 -8.49
C LYS A 156 6.25 2.03 -7.29
N ARG A 157 5.80 3.23 -6.92
CA ARG A 157 6.46 4.07 -5.90
C ARG A 157 5.51 4.76 -4.94
N GLY A 158 4.22 4.61 -5.10
CA GLY A 158 3.23 5.24 -4.25
C GLY A 158 2.07 4.31 -3.98
N ALA A 159 1.45 4.46 -2.83
CA ALA A 159 0.21 3.80 -2.47
C ALA A 159 -0.89 4.83 -2.23
N ILE A 160 -2.11 4.44 -2.49
CA ILE A 160 -3.29 5.19 -2.08
C ILE A 160 -4.08 4.33 -1.11
N HIS A 161 -4.47 4.93 -0.01
CA HIS A 161 -5.31 4.33 1.01
C HIS A 161 -6.63 5.08 1.04
N ARG A 162 -7.73 4.35 1.08
CA ARG A 162 -9.05 4.90 1.33
C ARG A 162 -9.64 4.24 2.57
N TYR A 163 -10.02 5.05 3.54
CA TYR A 163 -10.62 4.59 4.78
C TYR A 163 -12.03 5.16 4.92
N THR A 164 -13.01 4.28 5.03
CA THR A 164 -14.40 4.70 5.27
C THR A 164 -14.70 4.51 6.76
N PHE A 165 -14.82 5.62 7.46
CA PHE A 165 -15.11 5.65 8.89
C PHE A 165 -16.61 5.63 9.16
N PRO A 166 -17.05 5.17 10.35
CA PRO A 166 -18.42 5.35 10.78
C PRO A 166 -18.78 6.84 10.92
N GLU A 167 -20.02 7.18 10.66
CA GLU A 167 -20.51 8.55 10.81
C GLU A 167 -20.39 9.04 12.27
N ASN A 168 -20.15 10.36 12.44
CA ASN A 168 -20.09 11.05 13.73
C ASN A 168 -19.09 10.44 14.73
N THR A 169 -17.96 9.94 14.25
CA THR A 169 -16.89 9.41 15.08
C THR A 169 -15.67 10.32 15.07
N GLU A 170 -14.90 10.25 16.15
CA GLU A 170 -13.56 10.85 16.20
C GLU A 170 -12.60 9.92 15.43
N SER A 171 -12.44 10.18 14.15
CA SER A 171 -11.55 9.42 13.28
C SER A 171 -10.11 9.93 13.36
N GLY A 172 -9.15 9.03 13.22
CA GLY A 172 -7.72 9.36 13.24
C GLY A 172 -6.85 8.29 12.66
N PHE A 173 -5.56 8.55 12.66
CA PHE A 173 -4.53 7.62 12.18
C PHE A 173 -3.39 7.52 13.19
N ILE A 174 -2.87 6.31 13.33
CA ILE A 174 -1.56 6.07 13.94
C ILE A 174 -0.57 5.82 12.81
N ILE A 175 0.53 6.56 12.84
CA ILE A 175 1.70 6.31 12.00
C ILE A 175 2.80 5.87 12.96
N ASP A 176 3.15 4.60 12.87
CA ASP A 176 4.13 3.99 13.76
C ASP A 176 5.45 3.76 13.01
N LEU A 177 6.46 4.58 13.31
CA LEU A 177 7.80 4.43 12.77
C LEU A 177 8.67 3.46 13.58
N ASP A 178 8.30 3.20 14.84
CA ASP A 178 9.01 2.22 15.67
C ASP A 178 8.62 0.77 15.34
N TYR A 179 7.55 0.59 14.57
CA TYR A 179 7.17 -0.71 14.07
C TYR A 179 8.17 -1.23 13.03
N SER A 180 8.48 -2.51 13.13
CA SER A 180 9.19 -3.29 12.11
C SER A 180 8.95 -4.78 12.33
N LEU A 181 9.02 -5.56 11.28
CA LEU A 181 8.98 -7.02 11.40
C LEU A 181 10.25 -7.52 12.10
N GLN A 182 10.12 -8.61 12.87
CA GLN A 182 11.20 -9.20 13.68
C GLN A 182 11.73 -8.25 14.77
N ARG A 183 10.97 -7.20 15.15
CA ARG A 183 11.38 -6.21 16.17
C ARG A 183 12.79 -5.69 15.92
N GLN A 184 13.03 -5.27 14.70
CA GLN A 184 14.32 -4.74 14.27
C GLN A 184 14.70 -3.49 15.05
N THR A 185 15.97 -3.16 15.04
CA THR A 185 16.42 -1.89 15.64
C THR A 185 16.06 -0.73 14.71
N ASN A 186 15.14 0.11 15.16
CA ASN A 186 14.78 1.36 14.50
C ASN A 186 15.54 2.52 15.15
N SER A 187 16.00 3.44 14.34
CA SER A 187 16.73 4.63 14.77
C SER A 187 16.50 5.78 13.79
N GLU A 188 16.98 6.97 14.13
CA GLU A 188 16.88 8.15 13.26
C GLU A 188 15.43 8.37 12.75
N MET A 189 14.44 8.22 13.63
CA MET A 189 13.03 8.33 13.28
C MET A 189 12.55 9.76 13.43
N GLU A 190 11.96 10.32 12.40
CA GLU A 190 11.40 11.66 12.40
C GLU A 190 10.13 11.75 11.56
N ILE A 191 9.15 12.51 12.05
CA ILE A 191 7.98 12.94 11.28
C ILE A 191 7.92 14.47 11.34
N GLU A 192 7.87 15.07 10.16
CA GLU A 192 7.64 16.50 9.98
C GLU A 192 6.22 16.74 9.49
N VAL A 193 5.48 17.60 10.17
CA VAL A 193 4.16 18.07 9.73
C VAL A 193 4.36 19.30 8.86
N ILE A 194 4.16 19.13 7.56
CA ILE A 194 4.34 20.21 6.57
C ILE A 194 3.12 21.14 6.55
N SER A 195 1.93 20.56 6.65
CA SER A 195 0.65 21.27 6.68
C SER A 195 -0.43 20.44 7.37
N ASP A 196 -1.66 20.93 7.46
CA ASP A 196 -2.80 20.18 8.01
C ASP A 196 -3.12 18.89 7.22
N THR A 197 -2.60 18.75 6.01
CA THR A 197 -2.87 17.62 5.12
C THR A 197 -1.62 16.90 4.65
N GLU A 198 -0.42 17.35 5.03
CA GLU A 198 0.84 16.85 4.48
C GLU A 198 1.85 16.57 5.59
N ILE A 199 2.45 15.41 5.51
CA ILE A 199 3.56 14.99 6.37
C ILE A 199 4.68 14.37 5.54
N CYS A 200 5.90 14.46 6.03
CA CYS A 200 7.00 13.62 5.57
C CYS A 200 7.76 13.06 6.76
N GLY A 201 8.65 12.14 6.51
CA GLY A 201 9.45 11.58 7.57
C GLY A 201 10.47 10.58 7.06
N HIS A 202 11.27 10.12 7.99
CA HIS A 202 12.24 9.08 7.72
C HIS A 202 12.46 8.19 8.93
N LYS A 203 13.01 7.02 8.66
CA LYS A 203 13.56 6.11 9.69
C LYS A 203 14.76 5.36 9.14
N LYS A 204 15.60 4.90 10.02
CA LYS A 204 16.65 3.94 9.74
C LYS A 204 16.34 2.64 10.47
N THR A 205 16.36 1.54 9.74
CA THR A 205 16.23 0.19 10.29
C THR A 205 17.49 -0.61 10.06
N THR A 206 17.87 -1.42 11.02
CA THR A 206 19.04 -2.27 10.95
C THR A 206 18.67 -3.71 11.26
N TYR A 207 18.81 -4.59 10.28
CA TYR A 207 18.68 -6.03 10.42
C TYR A 207 19.52 -6.76 9.35
N TRP A 208 18.91 -7.35 8.32
CA TRP A 208 19.65 -7.92 7.18
C TRP A 208 20.36 -6.84 6.37
N ALA A 209 19.70 -5.74 6.10
CA ALA A 209 20.36 -4.53 5.65
C ALA A 209 20.88 -3.77 6.86
N PHE A 210 22.17 -3.54 6.93
CA PHE A 210 22.80 -2.83 8.07
C PHE A 210 22.38 -1.36 8.16
N ASP A 211 22.12 -0.74 7.03
CA ASP A 211 21.78 0.68 6.93
C ASP A 211 20.62 0.83 5.93
N GLN A 212 19.40 0.54 6.37
CA GLN A 212 18.20 0.71 5.57
C GLN A 212 17.56 2.05 5.90
N TYR A 213 17.63 2.99 4.98
CA TYR A 213 17.01 4.30 5.10
C TYR A 213 15.70 4.34 4.33
N ILE A 214 14.62 4.60 5.05
CA ILE A 214 13.28 4.78 4.49
C ILE A 214 12.88 6.23 4.65
N ASN A 215 12.56 6.87 3.53
CA ASN A 215 11.97 8.20 3.50
C ASN A 215 10.57 8.12 2.90
N PHE A 216 9.63 8.85 3.47
CA PHE A 216 8.26 8.86 2.98
C PHE A 216 7.69 10.28 2.96
N TYR A 217 6.69 10.45 2.12
CA TYR A 217 5.82 11.62 2.07
C TYR A 217 4.38 11.11 1.97
N ALA A 218 3.48 11.70 2.74
CA ALA A 218 2.07 11.38 2.71
C ALA A 218 1.22 12.64 2.68
N LYS A 219 0.11 12.56 1.95
CA LYS A 219 -0.86 13.65 1.79
C LYS A 219 -2.27 13.11 1.93
N SER A 220 -3.08 13.75 2.78
CA SER A 220 -4.53 13.59 2.80
C SER A 220 -5.13 14.33 1.61
N LEU A 221 -6.10 13.69 0.95
CA LEU A 221 -6.82 14.26 -0.19
C LEU A 221 -8.20 14.79 0.21
N GLU A 222 -8.63 14.47 1.43
CA GLU A 222 -9.92 14.87 2.01
C GLU A 222 -9.72 15.44 3.42
#